data_9d063d07d15662f7a62196435d371814
#
_entry.id   9d063d07d15662f7a62196435d371814
#
_cell.length_a   1.000
_cell.length_b   1.000
_cell.length_c   1.000
_cell.angle_alpha   90.00
_cell.angle_beta   90.00
_cell.angle_gamma   90.00
#
_symmetry.space_group_name_H-M   'P 1'
#
loop_
_entity.id
_entity.type
_entity.pdbx_description
1 polymer ?
#
loop_
_entity_poly.entity_id
_entity_poly.type
_entity_poly.pdbx_seq_one_letter_code
_entity_poly.pdbx_strand_id
1 'polypeptide(L)'
;MLATSGSPNHLPFGDGNIIYYRNFQDYKHLRALTEHGNHFVVIGGSFIGSEIAAALTIVGKKVTMIFLEDAISDHIFPSDLAHFLNDFYRQKGVEVIPNDTAASVQKEENRLMVRTGSGRAIEADGVVAGIGIHINLDLAKEAGLKIDDGIVVNERLETSVPDVYAAGDVANFFHSALEKRTRVEHEDNAVAMGKLAGRNMAGASETYTHIPMFYSDLFELGYEAVGEMSSKMETIVDWQEEPFKKGVVYYLDDGRVRGVLLWNVWKQVDNARALLMEKGPFKSEDLKGRITG
;
A
#
# COMPACT_ATOMS: atom_id res chain seq x y z
N MET A 1 5.23 3.38 24.94
CA MET A 1 5.37 3.33 23.46
C MET A 1 4.09 3.79 22.80
N LEU A 2 4.19 4.63 21.75
CA LEU A 2 3.09 5.04 20.89
C LEU A 2 3.10 4.17 19.62
N ALA A 3 2.01 3.45 19.38
CA ALA A 3 1.79 2.59 18.20
C ALA A 3 0.34 2.77 17.75
N THR A 4 -0.05 4.04 17.57
CA THR A 4 -1.44 4.45 17.38
C THR A 4 -1.93 4.25 15.95
N SER A 5 -1.06 3.80 15.03
CA SER A 5 -1.39 3.49 13.63
C SER A 5 -2.10 4.64 12.91
N GLY A 6 -3.01 4.34 12.00
CA GLY A 6 -3.82 5.31 11.28
C GLY A 6 -5.29 4.88 11.19
N SER A 7 -6.14 5.84 10.98
CA SER A 7 -7.57 5.65 10.72
C SER A 7 -7.85 5.85 9.23
N PRO A 8 -8.83 5.15 8.63
CA PRO A 8 -9.15 5.33 7.22
C PRO A 8 -9.66 6.75 6.94
N ASN A 9 -9.31 7.27 5.78
CA ASN A 9 -9.96 8.46 5.26
C ASN A 9 -11.41 8.15 4.93
N HIS A 10 -12.31 9.07 5.24
CA HIS A 10 -13.73 8.91 4.99
C HIS A 10 -14.20 9.82 3.87
N LEU A 11 -15.08 9.32 3.02
CA LEU A 11 -15.81 10.13 2.06
C LEU A 11 -16.86 11.00 2.80
N PRO A 12 -17.17 12.20 2.30
CA PRO A 12 -18.12 13.10 2.97
C PRO A 12 -19.59 12.70 2.77
N PHE A 13 -19.83 11.46 2.37
CA PHE A 13 -21.15 10.88 2.12
C PHE A 13 -21.14 9.37 2.44
N GLY A 14 -22.31 8.74 2.36
CA GLY A 14 -22.45 7.29 2.51
C GLY A 14 -22.94 6.84 3.89
N ASP A 15 -22.91 7.67 4.92
CA ASP A 15 -23.57 7.52 6.24
C ASP A 15 -23.61 6.09 6.81
N GLY A 16 -22.44 5.43 6.92
CA GLY A 16 -22.32 4.06 7.42
C GLY A 16 -22.61 2.94 6.41
N ASN A 17 -22.91 3.28 5.15
CA ASN A 17 -23.11 2.31 4.06
C ASN A 17 -21.80 1.94 3.33
N ILE A 18 -20.67 2.53 3.72
CA ILE A 18 -19.36 2.27 3.13
C ILE A 18 -18.48 1.55 4.14
N ILE A 19 -17.86 0.43 3.74
CA ILE A 19 -16.87 -0.31 4.52
C ILE A 19 -15.50 0.24 4.18
N TYR A 20 -14.76 0.75 5.17
CA TYR A 20 -13.41 1.29 4.97
C TYR A 20 -12.29 0.28 5.22
N TYR A 21 -12.61 -0.96 5.41
CA TYR A 21 -11.77 -2.16 5.49
C TYR A 21 -10.44 -1.96 6.27
N ARG A 22 -10.54 -1.62 7.54
CA ARG A 22 -9.38 -1.35 8.40
C ARG A 22 -9.15 -2.39 9.48
N ASN A 23 -10.18 -3.06 9.94
CA ASN A 23 -10.13 -3.94 11.08
C ASN A 23 -10.90 -5.26 10.84
N PHE A 24 -10.78 -6.19 11.78
CA PHE A 24 -11.39 -7.51 11.67
C PHE A 24 -12.93 -7.47 11.62
N GLN A 25 -13.57 -6.44 12.16
CA GLN A 25 -15.03 -6.30 12.07
C GLN A 25 -15.46 -5.89 10.67
N ASP A 26 -14.65 -5.05 9.99
CA ASP A 26 -14.89 -4.68 8.60
C ASP A 26 -14.80 -5.91 7.67
N TYR A 27 -13.80 -6.77 7.91
CA TYR A 27 -13.70 -8.06 7.22
C TYR A 27 -14.96 -8.93 7.46
N LYS A 28 -15.39 -9.09 8.71
CA LYS A 28 -16.59 -9.88 9.02
C LYS A 28 -17.85 -9.30 8.36
N HIS A 29 -17.96 -7.99 8.38
CA HIS A 29 -19.09 -7.30 7.75
C HIS A 29 -19.09 -7.53 6.24
N LEU A 30 -17.98 -7.30 5.57
CA LEU A 30 -17.86 -7.55 4.13
C LEU A 30 -18.15 -9.02 3.80
N ARG A 31 -17.58 -9.96 4.56
CA ARG A 31 -17.81 -11.38 4.36
C ARG A 31 -19.29 -11.76 4.51
N ALA A 32 -19.98 -11.27 5.52
CA ALA A 32 -21.43 -11.51 5.70
C ALA A 32 -22.24 -10.96 4.52
N LEU A 33 -21.88 -9.77 4.01
CA LEU A 33 -22.53 -9.23 2.81
C LEU A 33 -22.34 -10.12 1.59
N THR A 34 -21.18 -10.80 1.45
CA THR A 34 -20.94 -11.70 0.32
C THR A 34 -21.81 -12.97 0.34
N GLU A 35 -22.39 -13.35 1.47
CA GLU A 35 -23.29 -14.52 1.54
C GLU A 35 -24.60 -14.31 0.76
N HIS A 36 -25.07 -13.07 0.65
CA HIS A 36 -26.36 -12.73 0.03
C HIS A 36 -26.24 -11.74 -1.13
N GLY A 37 -25.21 -10.89 -1.14
CA GLY A 37 -24.93 -9.90 -2.17
C GLY A 37 -24.15 -10.50 -3.34
N ASN A 38 -24.35 -9.95 -4.53
CA ASN A 38 -23.69 -10.36 -5.76
C ASN A 38 -22.84 -9.27 -6.41
N HIS A 39 -23.17 -8.00 -6.21
CA HIS A 39 -22.48 -6.87 -6.84
C HIS A 39 -21.89 -5.94 -5.79
N PHE A 40 -20.59 -5.71 -5.89
CA PHE A 40 -19.85 -4.85 -4.97
C PHE A 40 -19.14 -3.74 -5.74
N VAL A 41 -19.20 -2.52 -5.18
CA VAL A 41 -18.42 -1.39 -5.69
C VAL A 41 -17.22 -1.19 -4.79
N VAL A 42 -16.03 -1.08 -5.38
CA VAL A 42 -14.78 -0.78 -4.71
C VAL A 42 -14.32 0.61 -5.15
N ILE A 43 -14.16 1.52 -4.18
CA ILE A 43 -13.70 2.88 -4.40
C ILE A 43 -12.23 2.97 -4.01
N GLY A 44 -11.37 3.33 -4.97
CA GLY A 44 -9.91 3.38 -4.85
C GLY A 44 -9.20 2.30 -5.65
N GLY A 45 -8.14 2.69 -6.37
CA GLY A 45 -7.35 1.83 -7.26
C GLY A 45 -5.96 1.48 -6.73
N SER A 46 -5.66 1.78 -5.46
CA SER A 46 -4.38 1.44 -4.83
C SER A 46 -4.46 0.11 -4.06
N PHE A 47 -3.55 -0.14 -3.11
CA PHE A 47 -3.37 -1.44 -2.42
C PHE A 47 -4.67 -2.12 -1.99
N ILE A 48 -5.35 -1.59 -0.98
CA ILE A 48 -6.57 -2.19 -0.40
C ILE A 48 -7.67 -2.34 -1.44
N GLY A 49 -7.86 -1.33 -2.30
CA GLY A 49 -8.90 -1.37 -3.33
C GLY A 49 -8.67 -2.48 -4.34
N SER A 50 -7.45 -2.63 -4.85
CA SER A 50 -7.11 -3.68 -5.81
C SER A 50 -7.19 -5.08 -5.20
N GLU A 51 -6.68 -5.28 -3.99
CA GLU A 51 -6.75 -6.57 -3.28
C GLU A 51 -8.20 -7.00 -2.98
N ILE A 52 -9.04 -6.09 -2.50
CA ILE A 52 -10.45 -6.37 -2.22
C ILE A 52 -11.22 -6.68 -3.51
N ALA A 53 -10.95 -5.95 -4.59
CA ALA A 53 -11.58 -6.23 -5.88
C ALA A 53 -11.19 -7.62 -6.41
N ALA A 54 -9.91 -8.00 -6.29
CA ALA A 54 -9.46 -9.33 -6.65
C ALA A 54 -10.12 -10.41 -5.78
N ALA A 55 -10.10 -10.24 -4.46
CA ALA A 55 -10.67 -11.19 -3.52
C ALA A 55 -12.18 -11.41 -3.72
N LEU A 56 -12.96 -10.33 -3.92
CA LEU A 56 -14.39 -10.42 -4.22
C LEU A 56 -14.66 -11.13 -5.55
N THR A 57 -13.84 -10.87 -6.57
CA THR A 57 -13.96 -11.52 -7.88
C THR A 57 -13.63 -13.02 -7.79
N ILE A 58 -12.58 -13.39 -7.05
CA ILE A 58 -12.20 -14.80 -6.82
C ILE A 58 -13.34 -15.58 -6.15
N VAL A 59 -14.08 -14.98 -5.23
CA VAL A 59 -15.24 -15.63 -4.60
C VAL A 59 -16.54 -15.48 -5.41
N GLY A 60 -16.44 -15.15 -6.71
CA GLY A 60 -17.53 -15.16 -7.68
C GLY A 60 -18.47 -13.97 -7.60
N LYS A 61 -18.04 -12.84 -7.04
CA LYS A 61 -18.86 -11.63 -7.00
C LYS A 61 -18.61 -10.75 -8.23
N LYS A 62 -19.63 -10.05 -8.70
CA LYS A 62 -19.48 -8.97 -9.67
C LYS A 62 -18.85 -7.78 -8.94
N VAL A 63 -17.82 -7.19 -9.54
CA VAL A 63 -17.08 -6.06 -8.95
C VAL A 63 -16.99 -4.92 -9.95
N THR A 64 -17.27 -3.70 -9.49
CA THR A 64 -16.98 -2.46 -10.20
C THR A 64 -15.98 -1.66 -9.36
N MET A 65 -14.80 -1.36 -9.92
CA MET A 65 -13.81 -0.47 -9.32
C MET A 65 -13.95 0.95 -9.88
N ILE A 66 -13.87 1.95 -9.01
CA ILE A 66 -13.93 3.38 -9.36
C ILE A 66 -12.75 4.09 -8.69
N PHE A 67 -11.92 4.80 -9.45
CA PHE A 67 -10.78 5.56 -8.90
C PHE A 67 -10.40 6.74 -9.81
N LEU A 68 -9.78 7.76 -9.20
CA LEU A 68 -9.41 9.02 -9.88
C LEU A 68 -8.24 8.87 -10.83
N GLU A 69 -7.32 7.97 -10.51
CA GLU A 69 -6.10 7.73 -11.24
C GLU A 69 -6.41 7.09 -12.61
N ASP A 70 -5.46 7.16 -13.54
CA ASP A 70 -5.59 6.58 -14.87
C ASP A 70 -5.48 5.04 -14.88
N ALA A 71 -4.73 4.51 -13.92
CA ALA A 71 -4.54 3.08 -13.79
C ALA A 71 -4.39 2.62 -12.33
N ILE A 72 -4.58 1.32 -12.10
CA ILE A 72 -4.39 0.68 -10.78
C ILE A 72 -2.95 0.90 -10.33
N SER A 73 -2.79 1.53 -9.15
CA SER A 73 -1.49 1.82 -8.53
C SER A 73 -0.51 2.61 -9.40
N ASP A 74 -1.00 3.49 -10.27
CA ASP A 74 -0.21 4.27 -11.23
C ASP A 74 0.81 5.24 -10.59
N HIS A 75 0.62 5.55 -9.30
CA HIS A 75 1.56 6.38 -8.54
C HIS A 75 2.85 5.63 -8.15
N ILE A 76 2.84 4.29 -8.18
CA ILE A 76 4.00 3.45 -7.84
C ILE A 76 4.54 2.66 -9.03
N PHE A 77 3.68 2.12 -9.89
CA PHE A 77 4.12 1.28 -11.00
C PHE A 77 4.49 2.10 -12.25
N PRO A 78 5.42 1.61 -13.07
CA PRO A 78 5.58 2.12 -14.42
C PRO A 78 4.25 2.13 -15.17
N SER A 79 4.04 3.13 -16.02
CA SER A 79 2.75 3.35 -16.67
C SER A 79 2.24 2.14 -17.47
N ASP A 80 3.13 1.44 -18.16
CA ASP A 80 2.81 0.24 -18.93
C ASP A 80 2.32 -0.91 -18.04
N LEU A 81 2.96 -1.15 -16.89
CA LEU A 81 2.56 -2.15 -15.90
C LEU A 81 1.22 -1.77 -15.26
N ALA A 82 1.01 -0.50 -14.92
CA ALA A 82 -0.23 -0.02 -14.33
C ALA A 82 -1.43 -0.19 -15.29
N HIS A 83 -1.26 0.17 -16.57
CA HIS A 83 -2.30 -0.05 -17.59
C HIS A 83 -2.54 -1.53 -17.89
N PHE A 84 -1.48 -2.35 -17.90
CA PHE A 84 -1.64 -3.80 -17.97
C PHE A 84 -2.55 -4.32 -16.85
N LEU A 85 -2.41 -3.80 -15.61
CA LEU A 85 -3.29 -4.19 -14.51
C LEU A 85 -4.74 -3.82 -14.77
N ASN A 86 -5.04 -2.65 -15.32
CA ASN A 86 -6.42 -2.32 -15.72
C ASN A 86 -7.02 -3.37 -16.64
N ASP A 87 -6.26 -3.77 -17.67
CA ASP A 87 -6.73 -4.76 -18.65
C ASP A 87 -6.80 -6.17 -18.07
N PHE A 88 -5.87 -6.52 -17.22
CA PHE A 88 -5.86 -7.80 -16.50
C PHE A 88 -7.09 -7.93 -15.58
N TYR A 89 -7.43 -6.89 -14.81
CA TYR A 89 -8.63 -6.89 -13.97
C TYR A 89 -9.91 -6.99 -14.82
N ARG A 90 -9.98 -6.29 -15.96
CA ARG A 90 -11.10 -6.42 -16.92
C ARG A 90 -11.23 -7.87 -17.45
N GLN A 91 -10.11 -8.51 -17.80
CA GLN A 91 -10.08 -9.91 -18.24
C GLN A 91 -10.57 -10.87 -17.13
N LYS A 92 -10.35 -10.53 -15.86
CA LYS A 92 -10.87 -11.27 -14.70
C LYS A 92 -12.36 -11.02 -14.44
N GLY A 93 -12.99 -10.11 -15.16
CA GLY A 93 -14.41 -9.78 -15.03
C GLY A 93 -14.73 -8.60 -14.12
N VAL A 94 -13.72 -7.86 -13.68
CA VAL A 94 -13.90 -6.59 -12.94
C VAL A 94 -14.25 -5.48 -13.93
N GLU A 95 -15.30 -4.71 -13.65
CA GLU A 95 -15.56 -3.45 -14.35
C GLU A 95 -14.62 -2.38 -13.76
N VAL A 96 -13.62 -1.94 -14.55
CA VAL A 96 -12.64 -0.94 -14.12
C VAL A 96 -12.99 0.42 -14.71
N ILE A 97 -13.29 1.38 -13.86
CA ILE A 97 -13.67 2.76 -14.17
C ILE A 97 -12.57 3.70 -13.64
N PRO A 98 -11.50 3.94 -14.40
CA PRO A 98 -10.47 4.92 -14.06
C PRO A 98 -10.96 6.34 -14.39
N ASN A 99 -10.21 7.36 -13.93
CA ASN A 99 -10.51 8.77 -14.19
C ASN A 99 -11.92 9.20 -13.75
N ASP A 100 -12.47 8.54 -12.72
CA ASP A 100 -13.78 8.88 -12.17
C ASP A 100 -13.76 8.78 -10.64
N THR A 101 -14.74 9.32 -9.98
CA THR A 101 -14.86 9.29 -8.52
C THR A 101 -16.26 8.93 -8.11
N ALA A 102 -16.44 8.36 -6.92
CA ALA A 102 -17.76 8.26 -6.31
C ALA A 102 -18.19 9.66 -5.84
N ALA A 103 -19.37 10.09 -6.23
CA ALA A 103 -19.98 11.37 -5.85
C ALA A 103 -21.02 11.22 -4.75
N SER A 104 -21.70 10.10 -4.68
CA SER A 104 -22.61 9.75 -3.58
C SER A 104 -22.80 8.25 -3.45
N VAL A 105 -23.14 7.82 -2.23
CA VAL A 105 -23.64 6.47 -1.93
C VAL A 105 -24.90 6.63 -1.11
N GLN A 106 -26.02 6.17 -1.63
CA GLN A 106 -27.32 6.28 -0.98
C GLN A 106 -27.99 4.91 -0.90
N LYS A 107 -28.71 4.66 0.18
CA LYS A 107 -29.51 3.44 0.29
C LYS A 107 -30.85 3.69 -0.39
N GLU A 108 -31.15 2.90 -1.39
CA GLU A 108 -32.42 2.88 -2.11
C GLU A 108 -33.08 1.50 -1.91
N GLU A 109 -34.16 1.44 -1.16
CA GLU A 109 -34.83 0.21 -0.74
C GLU A 109 -33.86 -0.77 -0.04
N ASN A 110 -33.49 -1.87 -0.71
CA ASN A 110 -32.62 -2.91 -0.17
C ASN A 110 -31.21 -2.90 -0.79
N ARG A 111 -30.91 -1.92 -1.65
CA ARG A 111 -29.62 -1.80 -2.35
C ARG A 111 -28.96 -0.45 -2.11
N LEU A 112 -27.71 -0.37 -2.48
CA LEU A 112 -26.94 0.87 -2.49
C LEU A 112 -26.88 1.41 -3.91
N MET A 113 -27.20 2.69 -4.08
CA MET A 113 -27.00 3.41 -5.34
C MET A 113 -25.72 4.24 -5.22
N VAL A 114 -24.71 3.89 -6.00
CA VAL A 114 -23.48 4.65 -6.14
C VAL A 114 -23.57 5.51 -7.39
N ARG A 115 -23.44 6.83 -7.22
CA ARG A 115 -23.35 7.76 -8.35
C ARG A 115 -21.91 8.21 -8.51
N THR A 116 -21.43 8.20 -9.74
CA THR A 116 -20.07 8.66 -10.05
C THR A 116 -20.06 10.13 -10.44
N GLY A 117 -18.86 10.74 -10.41
CA GLY A 117 -18.64 12.11 -10.85
C GLY A 117 -19.00 12.34 -12.32
N SER A 118 -18.82 11.33 -13.18
CA SER A 118 -19.25 11.36 -14.57
C SER A 118 -20.76 11.16 -14.80
N GLY A 119 -21.53 10.94 -13.73
CA GLY A 119 -22.99 10.78 -13.76
C GLY A 119 -23.48 9.35 -13.97
N ARG A 120 -22.64 8.33 -13.88
CA ARG A 120 -23.10 6.93 -13.89
C ARG A 120 -23.84 6.62 -12.60
N ALA A 121 -24.82 5.74 -12.67
CA ALA A 121 -25.54 5.18 -11.53
C ALA A 121 -25.31 3.66 -11.48
N ILE A 122 -24.81 3.16 -10.35
CA ILE A 122 -24.40 1.77 -10.18
C ILE A 122 -25.11 1.24 -8.94
N GLU A 123 -25.96 0.23 -9.13
CA GLU A 123 -26.58 -0.50 -8.01
C GLU A 123 -25.60 -1.51 -7.45
N ALA A 124 -25.48 -1.58 -6.12
CA ALA A 124 -24.60 -2.49 -5.42
C ALA A 124 -25.26 -3.07 -4.16
N ASP A 125 -24.79 -4.25 -3.76
CA ASP A 125 -25.16 -4.90 -2.50
C ASP A 125 -24.21 -4.50 -1.36
N GLY A 126 -23.01 -4.01 -1.69
CA GLY A 126 -22.02 -3.48 -0.76
C GLY A 126 -21.04 -2.53 -1.43
N VAL A 127 -20.53 -1.58 -0.65
CA VAL A 127 -19.52 -0.61 -1.08
C VAL A 127 -18.34 -0.67 -0.12
N VAL A 128 -17.14 -0.80 -0.69
CA VAL A 128 -15.86 -0.77 0.05
C VAL A 128 -15.03 0.39 -0.45
N ALA A 129 -14.39 1.15 0.45
CA ALA A 129 -13.49 2.22 0.08
C ALA A 129 -12.09 1.99 0.64
N GLY A 130 -11.09 1.98 -0.26
CA GLY A 130 -9.66 1.95 0.04
C GLY A 130 -9.01 3.23 -0.44
N ILE A 131 -9.25 4.36 0.25
CA ILE A 131 -8.82 5.71 -0.14
C ILE A 131 -7.74 6.29 0.78
N GLY A 132 -6.89 5.41 1.33
CA GLY A 132 -5.79 5.78 2.21
C GLY A 132 -6.21 6.00 3.66
N ILE A 133 -5.21 6.35 4.46
CA ILE A 133 -5.35 6.58 5.91
C ILE A 133 -4.77 7.93 6.30
N HIS A 134 -5.18 8.44 7.46
CA HIS A 134 -4.48 9.48 8.20
C HIS A 134 -3.93 8.90 9.50
N ILE A 135 -2.71 9.31 9.86
CA ILE A 135 -2.05 8.79 11.06
C ILE A 135 -2.61 9.42 12.34
N ASN A 136 -2.72 8.60 13.39
CA ASN A 136 -3.29 9.01 14.67
C ASN A 136 -2.23 9.67 15.56
N LEU A 137 -2.15 11.00 15.53
CA LEU A 137 -1.11 11.78 16.21
C LEU A 137 -1.59 12.55 17.44
N ASP A 138 -2.85 12.46 17.83
CA ASP A 138 -3.42 13.34 18.87
C ASP A 138 -2.71 13.15 20.21
N LEU A 139 -2.48 11.91 20.65
CA LEU A 139 -1.73 11.65 21.88
C LEU A 139 -0.29 12.21 21.82
N ALA A 140 0.35 12.14 20.64
CA ALA A 140 1.70 12.67 20.46
C ALA A 140 1.72 14.20 20.51
N LYS A 141 0.72 14.86 19.93
CA LYS A 141 0.53 16.32 19.99
C LYS A 141 0.28 16.79 21.41
N GLU A 142 -0.65 16.13 22.11
CA GLU A 142 -0.97 16.45 23.51
C GLU A 142 0.23 16.27 24.44
N ALA A 143 1.07 15.26 24.17
CA ALA A 143 2.32 15.03 24.90
C ALA A 143 3.48 15.96 24.50
N GLY A 144 3.29 16.87 23.54
CA GLY A 144 4.32 17.81 23.08
C GLY A 144 5.49 17.15 22.36
N LEU A 145 5.29 15.97 21.74
CA LEU A 145 6.32 15.29 20.98
C LEU A 145 6.61 16.02 19.67
N LYS A 146 7.86 15.90 19.19
CA LYS A 146 8.23 16.41 17.88
C LYS A 146 7.54 15.59 16.77
N ILE A 147 6.83 16.29 15.89
CA ILE A 147 6.08 15.73 14.78
C ILE A 147 6.60 16.32 13.46
N ASP A 148 6.82 15.46 12.47
CA ASP A 148 7.19 15.79 11.10
C ASP A 148 6.84 14.56 10.21
N ASP A 149 5.74 14.61 9.47
CA ASP A 149 5.16 13.43 8.82
C ASP A 149 5.21 12.18 9.73
N GLY A 150 4.62 12.30 10.94
CA GLY A 150 4.67 11.28 11.98
C GLY A 150 5.46 11.71 13.21
N ILE A 151 5.57 10.83 14.18
CA ILE A 151 6.33 11.07 15.43
C ILE A 151 7.81 10.89 15.13
N VAL A 152 8.59 11.95 15.25
CA VAL A 152 10.03 11.91 15.01
C VAL A 152 10.71 11.04 16.07
N VAL A 153 11.39 9.98 15.62
CA VAL A 153 12.18 9.09 16.49
C VAL A 153 13.67 9.11 16.11
N ASN A 154 14.52 8.79 17.08
CA ASN A 154 15.93 8.55 16.83
C ASN A 154 16.17 7.11 16.32
N GLU A 155 17.44 6.72 16.16
CA GLU A 155 17.84 5.39 15.70
C GLU A 155 17.46 4.24 16.66
N ARG A 156 17.06 4.55 17.89
CA ARG A 156 16.58 3.57 18.87
C ARG A 156 15.05 3.54 18.97
N LEU A 157 14.36 4.27 18.09
CA LEU A 157 12.91 4.47 18.08
C LEU A 157 12.38 5.26 19.30
N GLU A 158 13.25 6.02 19.96
CA GLU A 158 12.89 6.92 21.04
C GLU A 158 12.49 8.29 20.46
N THR A 159 11.48 8.90 21.05
CA THR A 159 10.93 10.19 20.61
C THR A 159 11.79 11.38 21.12
N SER A 160 11.30 12.60 20.95
CA SER A 160 11.93 13.80 21.53
C SER A 160 11.87 13.87 23.06
N VAL A 161 11.11 13.00 23.71
CA VAL A 161 11.00 12.90 25.17
C VAL A 161 11.64 11.57 25.61
N PRO A 162 12.60 11.60 26.56
CA PRO A 162 13.27 10.40 27.05
C PRO A 162 12.28 9.34 27.55
N ASP A 163 12.63 8.08 27.34
CA ASP A 163 11.84 6.90 27.72
C ASP A 163 10.45 6.78 27.04
N VAL A 164 10.19 7.64 26.04
CA VAL A 164 8.98 7.56 25.21
C VAL A 164 9.36 7.11 23.80
N TYR A 165 8.77 6.01 23.35
CA TYR A 165 9.07 5.35 22.07
C TYR A 165 7.88 5.42 21.12
N ALA A 166 8.15 5.39 19.80
CA ALA A 166 7.11 5.22 18.79
C ALA A 166 7.51 4.16 17.76
N ALA A 167 6.53 3.42 17.25
CA ALA A 167 6.73 2.33 16.30
C ALA A 167 5.56 2.17 15.33
N GLY A 168 5.81 1.58 14.16
CA GLY A 168 4.83 1.34 13.11
C GLY A 168 4.48 2.59 12.31
N ASP A 169 3.26 2.64 11.78
CA ASP A 169 2.79 3.65 10.81
C ASP A 169 2.98 5.10 11.27
N VAL A 170 3.00 5.36 12.58
CA VAL A 170 3.16 6.71 13.16
C VAL A 170 4.60 7.17 13.27
N ALA A 171 5.58 6.27 13.17
CA ALA A 171 6.99 6.58 13.42
C ALA A 171 7.67 7.17 12.18
N ASN A 172 8.21 8.39 12.31
CA ASN A 172 9.09 8.99 11.31
C ASN A 172 10.54 8.73 11.74
N PHE A 173 11.22 7.84 11.00
CA PHE A 173 12.55 7.35 11.31
C PHE A 173 13.56 7.66 10.20
N PHE A 174 14.86 7.57 10.51
CA PHE A 174 15.89 7.67 9.50
C PHE A 174 16.11 6.31 8.83
N HIS A 175 15.82 6.25 7.53
CA HIS A 175 15.98 5.04 6.72
C HIS A 175 17.42 4.98 6.17
N SER A 176 18.23 4.04 6.68
CA SER A 176 19.67 3.98 6.41
C SER A 176 20.01 3.78 4.93
N ALA A 177 19.29 2.90 4.21
CA ALA A 177 19.55 2.65 2.79
C ALA A 177 19.12 3.83 1.90
N LEU A 178 18.05 4.54 2.25
CA LEU A 178 17.58 5.72 1.54
C LEU A 178 18.25 7.03 1.98
N GLU A 179 19.01 7.01 3.09
CA GLU A 179 19.71 8.16 3.67
C GLU A 179 18.81 9.37 3.92
N LYS A 180 17.55 9.12 4.26
CA LYS A 180 16.55 10.16 4.56
C LYS A 180 15.59 9.74 5.67
N ARG A 181 14.90 10.73 6.26
CA ARG A 181 13.78 10.43 7.13
C ARG A 181 12.55 10.05 6.29
N THR A 182 11.81 9.07 6.79
CA THR A 182 10.59 8.60 6.13
C THR A 182 9.65 7.97 7.15
N ARG A 183 8.44 7.75 6.76
CA ARG A 183 7.42 6.97 7.43
C ARG A 183 6.92 5.86 6.50
N VAL A 184 6.69 4.69 7.03
CA VAL A 184 6.33 3.49 6.26
C VAL A 184 5.14 2.80 6.92
N GLU A 185 4.09 2.55 6.16
CA GLU A 185 2.83 1.94 6.60
C GLU A 185 2.77 0.44 6.24
N HIS A 186 3.84 -0.31 6.56
CA HIS A 186 3.95 -1.73 6.21
C HIS A 186 4.04 -2.60 7.46
N GLU A 187 3.41 -3.78 7.42
CA GLU A 187 3.41 -4.74 8.52
C GLU A 187 4.84 -5.13 8.94
N ASP A 188 5.70 -5.46 7.97
CA ASP A 188 7.10 -5.82 8.21
C ASP A 188 7.84 -4.74 9.01
N ASN A 189 7.64 -3.47 8.66
CA ASN A 189 8.17 -2.32 9.39
C ASN A 189 7.63 -2.24 10.83
N ALA A 190 6.31 -2.35 10.98
CA ALA A 190 5.66 -2.24 12.29
C ALA A 190 6.10 -3.36 13.23
N VAL A 191 6.23 -4.59 12.73
CA VAL A 191 6.70 -5.76 13.48
C VAL A 191 8.17 -5.59 13.89
N ALA A 192 9.04 -5.17 12.98
CA ALA A 192 10.46 -4.95 13.25
C ALA A 192 10.67 -3.81 14.27
N MET A 193 9.98 -2.68 14.09
CA MET A 193 10.03 -1.56 15.03
C MET A 193 9.49 -1.92 16.40
N GLY A 194 8.34 -2.61 16.47
CA GLY A 194 7.74 -3.00 17.74
C GLY A 194 8.65 -3.92 18.57
N LYS A 195 9.32 -4.88 17.92
CA LYS A 195 10.31 -5.76 18.57
C LYS A 195 11.50 -4.99 19.09
N LEU A 196 12.06 -4.07 18.29
CA LEU A 196 13.24 -3.30 18.70
C LEU A 196 12.88 -2.30 19.80
N ALA A 197 11.80 -1.54 19.66
CA ALA A 197 11.34 -0.62 20.67
C ALA A 197 11.08 -1.31 22.01
N GLY A 198 10.45 -2.50 21.97
CA GLY A 198 10.22 -3.32 23.18
C GLY A 198 11.52 -3.72 23.88
N ARG A 199 12.56 -4.13 23.14
CA ARG A 199 13.89 -4.43 23.71
C ARG A 199 14.56 -3.19 24.27
N ASN A 200 14.48 -2.06 23.57
CA ASN A 200 15.07 -0.80 24.04
C ASN A 200 14.36 -0.28 25.30
N MET A 201 13.05 -0.38 25.39
CA MET A 201 12.28 -0.09 26.61
C MET A 201 12.66 -1.01 27.79
N ALA A 202 13.16 -2.21 27.54
CA ALA A 202 13.68 -3.14 28.55
C ALA A 202 15.16 -2.92 28.87
N GLY A 203 15.78 -1.85 28.39
CA GLY A 203 17.17 -1.46 28.70
C GLY A 203 18.21 -1.88 27.65
N ALA A 204 17.83 -2.45 26.52
CA ALA A 204 18.73 -2.60 25.40
C ALA A 204 19.06 -1.22 24.77
N SER A 205 20.12 -1.16 23.98
CA SER A 205 20.50 0.07 23.25
C SER A 205 20.77 -0.25 21.78
N GLU A 206 19.80 -0.94 21.16
CA GLU A 206 19.91 -1.40 19.78
C GLU A 206 19.44 -0.34 18.79
N THR A 207 20.11 -0.31 17.62
CA THR A 207 19.80 0.63 16.52
C THR A 207 18.88 -0.02 15.50
N TYR A 208 17.89 0.73 15.02
CA TYR A 208 17.00 0.32 13.95
C TYR A 208 17.70 0.45 12.59
N THR A 209 17.98 -0.69 11.96
CA THR A 209 18.64 -0.77 10.64
C THR A 209 17.83 -1.57 9.63
N HIS A 210 16.63 -2.01 10.01
CA HIS A 210 15.77 -2.79 9.14
C HIS A 210 15.35 -2.00 7.91
N ILE A 211 15.43 -2.62 6.74
CA ILE A 211 14.92 -2.07 5.48
C ILE A 211 13.55 -2.71 5.23
N PRO A 212 12.46 -1.94 5.35
CA PRO A 212 11.11 -2.47 5.22
C PRO A 212 10.81 -3.05 3.84
N MET A 213 9.96 -4.07 3.84
CA MET A 213 9.35 -4.62 2.64
C MET A 213 7.84 -4.57 2.73
N PHE A 214 7.17 -4.66 1.60
CA PHE A 214 5.74 -4.92 1.51
C PHE A 214 5.42 -5.83 0.34
N TYR A 215 4.23 -6.36 0.32
CA TYR A 215 3.77 -7.29 -0.72
C TYR A 215 2.29 -7.06 -1.01
N SER A 216 1.85 -7.59 -2.14
CA SER A 216 0.44 -7.66 -2.50
C SER A 216 0.18 -8.84 -3.42
N ASP A 217 -1.00 -9.45 -3.28
CA ASP A 217 -1.49 -10.52 -4.13
C ASP A 217 -2.68 -10.02 -4.97
N LEU A 218 -2.57 -10.16 -6.29
CA LEU A 218 -3.51 -9.64 -7.27
C LEU A 218 -3.94 -10.77 -8.22
N PHE A 219 -4.88 -11.61 -7.78
CA PHE A 219 -5.23 -12.88 -8.44
C PHE A 219 -4.04 -13.86 -8.45
N GLU A 220 -3.57 -14.27 -9.64
CA GLU A 220 -2.36 -15.10 -9.82
C GLU A 220 -1.07 -14.26 -9.95
N LEU A 221 -1.18 -12.94 -9.96
CA LEU A 221 -0.05 -12.03 -9.92
C LEU A 221 0.18 -11.58 -8.49
N GLY A 222 1.42 -11.24 -8.19
CA GLY A 222 1.77 -10.68 -6.90
C GLY A 222 3.17 -10.09 -6.93
N TYR A 223 3.53 -9.42 -5.85
CA TYR A 223 4.86 -8.84 -5.75
C TYR A 223 5.32 -8.69 -4.30
N GLU A 224 6.62 -8.70 -4.13
CA GLU A 224 7.33 -8.18 -2.97
C GLU A 224 8.05 -6.90 -3.39
N ALA A 225 8.17 -5.93 -2.49
CA ALA A 225 8.81 -4.67 -2.81
C ALA A 225 9.63 -4.13 -1.64
N VAL A 226 10.73 -3.48 -1.96
CA VAL A 226 11.69 -2.93 -0.99
C VAL A 226 12.06 -1.51 -1.38
N GLY A 227 12.11 -0.59 -0.42
CA GLY A 227 12.54 0.77 -0.63
C GLY A 227 11.44 1.71 -1.12
N GLU A 228 11.82 2.70 -1.90
CA GLU A 228 10.95 3.76 -2.40
C GLU A 228 10.60 3.52 -3.87
N MET A 229 9.31 3.52 -4.17
CA MET A 229 8.81 3.38 -5.53
C MET A 229 7.92 4.55 -5.90
N SER A 230 8.16 5.09 -7.07
CA SER A 230 7.31 6.13 -7.66
C SER A 230 7.35 6.02 -9.17
N SER A 231 6.19 6.10 -9.80
CA SER A 231 6.08 6.15 -11.27
C SER A 231 6.80 7.35 -11.90
N LYS A 232 7.23 8.31 -11.08
CA LYS A 232 8.00 9.49 -11.51
C LYS A 232 9.52 9.24 -11.54
N MET A 233 9.99 8.14 -10.96
CA MET A 233 11.40 7.77 -10.98
C MET A 233 11.78 7.15 -12.32
N GLU A 234 13.07 7.25 -12.68
CA GLU A 234 13.63 6.42 -13.73
C GLU A 234 13.49 4.95 -13.36
N THR A 235 13.06 4.13 -14.30
CA THR A 235 12.93 2.69 -14.08
C THR A 235 13.72 1.88 -15.08
N ILE A 236 14.37 0.82 -14.58
CA ILE A 236 14.98 -0.23 -15.41
C ILE A 236 14.17 -1.49 -15.16
N VAL A 237 13.64 -2.04 -16.24
CA VAL A 237 12.79 -3.24 -16.18
C VAL A 237 13.55 -4.44 -16.72
N ASP A 238 13.50 -5.54 -15.99
CA ASP A 238 14.10 -6.83 -16.35
C ASP A 238 13.04 -7.93 -16.33
N TRP A 239 12.32 -8.07 -17.45
CA TRP A 239 11.36 -9.15 -17.61
C TRP A 239 12.11 -10.47 -17.84
N GLN A 240 11.88 -11.45 -16.97
CA GLN A 240 12.49 -12.79 -17.01
C GLN A 240 11.66 -13.79 -17.79
N GLU A 241 10.40 -13.44 -18.06
CA GLU A 241 9.46 -14.17 -18.91
C GLU A 241 8.79 -13.15 -19.85
N GLU A 242 7.63 -13.49 -20.46
CA GLU A 242 6.83 -12.54 -21.20
C GLU A 242 6.55 -11.27 -20.35
N PRO A 243 6.51 -10.10 -20.99
CA PRO A 243 6.25 -8.85 -20.27
C PRO A 243 5.04 -8.96 -19.34
N PHE A 244 5.17 -8.38 -18.15
CA PHE A 244 4.17 -8.33 -17.07
C PHE A 244 3.84 -9.69 -16.41
N LYS A 245 4.46 -10.81 -16.81
CA LYS A 245 4.27 -12.09 -16.12
C LYS A 245 5.21 -12.28 -14.97
N LYS A 246 6.51 -12.03 -15.18
CA LYS A 246 7.54 -12.19 -14.15
C LYS A 246 8.74 -11.31 -14.46
N GLY A 247 9.25 -10.59 -13.46
CA GLY A 247 10.44 -9.78 -13.62
C GLY A 247 10.73 -8.88 -12.44
N VAL A 248 11.72 -8.02 -12.61
CA VAL A 248 12.15 -7.06 -11.60
C VAL A 248 12.11 -5.66 -12.18
N VAL A 249 11.54 -4.72 -11.43
CA VAL A 249 11.60 -3.29 -11.76
C VAL A 249 12.48 -2.60 -10.72
N TYR A 250 13.53 -1.96 -11.19
CA TYR A 250 14.43 -1.15 -10.38
C TYR A 250 14.05 0.31 -10.54
N TYR A 251 13.84 1.03 -9.43
CA TYR A 251 13.55 2.46 -9.38
C TYR A 251 14.81 3.23 -9.03
N LEU A 252 15.20 4.19 -9.86
CA LEU A 252 16.44 4.91 -9.73
C LEU A 252 16.22 6.41 -9.52
N ASP A 253 17.14 7.00 -8.75
CA ASP A 253 17.30 8.44 -8.59
C ASP A 253 18.81 8.73 -8.65
N ASP A 254 19.24 9.58 -9.61
CA ASP A 254 20.64 9.85 -9.92
C ASP A 254 21.50 8.58 -10.10
N GLY A 255 20.97 7.56 -10.78
CA GLY A 255 21.63 6.28 -11.01
C GLY A 255 21.76 5.39 -9.79
N ARG A 256 21.23 5.77 -8.64
CA ARG A 256 21.18 4.95 -7.42
C ARG A 256 19.84 4.22 -7.34
N VAL A 257 19.86 2.93 -7.05
CA VAL A 257 18.63 2.16 -6.80
C VAL A 257 18.00 2.63 -5.50
N ARG A 258 16.75 3.09 -5.59
CA ARG A 258 15.93 3.58 -4.47
C ARG A 258 14.83 2.59 -4.08
N GLY A 259 14.39 1.79 -5.04
CA GLY A 259 13.37 0.78 -4.85
C GLY A 259 13.52 -0.39 -5.80
N VAL A 260 13.03 -1.54 -5.38
CA VAL A 260 13.01 -2.77 -6.16
C VAL A 260 11.63 -3.41 -6.03
N LEU A 261 10.97 -3.62 -7.15
CA LEU A 261 9.73 -4.37 -7.27
C LEU A 261 10.04 -5.76 -7.82
N LEU A 262 9.75 -6.78 -7.06
CA LEU A 262 9.91 -8.20 -7.37
C LEU A 262 8.56 -8.75 -7.88
N TRP A 263 8.25 -8.54 -9.15
CA TRP A 263 6.97 -8.91 -9.75
C TRP A 263 6.93 -10.41 -10.08
N ASN A 264 6.13 -11.19 -9.33
CA ASN A 264 6.13 -12.66 -9.35
C ASN A 264 7.52 -13.31 -9.14
N VAL A 265 8.44 -12.56 -8.53
CA VAL A 265 9.78 -13.01 -8.15
C VAL A 265 9.83 -13.10 -6.64
N TRP A 266 9.83 -14.31 -6.12
CA TRP A 266 9.67 -14.57 -4.69
C TRP A 266 10.99 -14.93 -4.00
N LYS A 267 11.07 -14.65 -2.68
CA LYS A 267 12.23 -14.98 -1.83
C LYS A 267 13.53 -14.24 -2.21
N GLN A 268 13.39 -13.08 -2.86
CA GLN A 268 14.53 -12.25 -3.28
C GLN A 268 14.61 -10.92 -2.51
N VAL A 269 13.81 -10.75 -1.47
CA VAL A 269 13.77 -9.54 -0.64
C VAL A 269 15.14 -9.19 -0.08
N ASP A 270 15.93 -10.15 0.40
CA ASP A 270 17.26 -9.88 0.96
C ASP A 270 18.25 -9.44 -0.12
N ASN A 271 18.15 -9.95 -1.34
CA ASN A 271 18.96 -9.48 -2.47
C ASN A 271 18.56 -8.05 -2.88
N ALA A 272 17.27 -7.72 -2.84
CA ALA A 272 16.78 -6.37 -3.06
C ALA A 272 17.27 -5.40 -1.97
N ARG A 273 17.22 -5.80 -0.69
CA ARG A 273 17.77 -5.03 0.44
C ARG A 273 19.26 -4.77 0.29
N ALA A 274 20.03 -5.79 -0.09
CA ALA A 274 21.47 -5.66 -0.32
C ALA A 274 21.77 -4.65 -1.44
N LEU A 275 21.01 -4.71 -2.55
CA LEU A 275 21.17 -3.78 -3.67
C LEU A 275 20.89 -2.32 -3.29
N LEU A 276 19.88 -2.06 -2.44
CA LEU A 276 19.58 -0.71 -1.95
C LEU A 276 20.74 -0.10 -1.14
N MET A 277 21.56 -0.93 -0.51
CA MET A 277 22.74 -0.48 0.26
C MET A 277 23.93 -0.12 -0.62
N GLU A 278 23.95 -0.52 -1.88
CA GLU A 278 25.01 -0.22 -2.82
C GLU A 278 24.86 1.22 -3.37
N LYS A 279 25.99 1.89 -3.55
CA LYS A 279 25.96 3.34 -3.88
C LYS A 279 25.75 3.67 -5.36
N GLY A 280 25.98 2.73 -6.27
CA GLY A 280 25.94 2.99 -7.72
C GLY A 280 27.01 3.98 -8.20
N PRO A 281 26.83 4.74 -9.31
CA PRO A 281 25.65 4.70 -10.17
C PRO A 281 25.53 3.40 -10.96
N PHE A 282 24.27 2.96 -11.18
CA PHE A 282 23.96 1.75 -11.94
C PHE A 282 23.41 2.09 -13.32
N LYS A 283 23.75 1.26 -14.30
CA LYS A 283 23.18 1.25 -15.64
C LYS A 283 22.34 0.01 -15.85
N SER A 284 21.58 -0.03 -16.94
CA SER A 284 20.74 -1.17 -17.29
C SER A 284 21.52 -2.50 -17.34
N GLU A 285 22.76 -2.48 -17.85
CA GLU A 285 23.64 -3.65 -17.93
C GLU A 285 24.09 -4.20 -16.56
N ASP A 286 24.13 -3.33 -15.54
CA ASP A 286 24.51 -3.70 -14.18
C ASP A 286 23.34 -4.34 -13.40
N LEU A 287 22.11 -4.10 -13.80
CA LEU A 287 20.89 -4.49 -13.07
C LEU A 287 20.14 -5.66 -13.72
N LYS A 288 20.17 -5.77 -15.06
CA LYS A 288 19.53 -6.90 -15.74
C LYS A 288 20.24 -8.21 -15.40
N GLY A 289 19.43 -9.22 -15.01
CA GLY A 289 19.91 -10.51 -14.56
C GLY A 289 20.50 -10.52 -13.13
N ARG A 290 20.49 -9.39 -12.42
CA ARG A 290 21.08 -9.30 -11.10
C ARG A 290 20.24 -9.96 -10.01
N ILE A 291 18.94 -9.85 -10.09
CA ILE A 291 18.00 -10.56 -9.22
C ILE A 291 17.15 -11.46 -10.11
N THR A 292 17.26 -12.76 -9.91
CA THR A 292 16.53 -13.77 -10.66
C THR A 292 15.70 -14.63 -9.71
N GLY A 293 14.53 -15.08 -10.16
CA GLY A 293 13.58 -15.88 -9.36
C GLY A 293 13.29 -17.25 -9.96
#